data_ddbc318641e79f53c7fadc82a18af7d8
#
_entry.id   ddbc318641e79f53c7fadc82a18af7d8
#
_cell.length_a   1.000
_cell.length_b   1.000
_cell.length_c   1.000
_cell.angle_alpha   90.00
_cell.angle_beta   90.00
_cell.angle_gamma   90.00
#
_symmetry.space_group_name_H-M   'P 1'
#
loop_
_entity.id
_entity.type
_entity.pdbx_description
1 polymer ?
#
loop_
_entity_poly.entity_id
_entity_poly.type
_entity_poly.pdbx_seq_one_letter_code
_entity_poly.pdbx_strand_id
1 'polypeptide(L)'
;MKLLITTRADEGIKHWTDITHPIIKEYAKKVGADFKVMSHKSNCNDGDGRWHYRIFKHKELHEEYDRILHIDSDILLAPNTPDIFKSVPYDHIATVYEDKGSRQAARRGCIIQSQQKWGDIGWREGYMDSAFFLTSKCHSNIYETINGEYWTGFGYDDHMGYLINKNNYKVQELSYKWNHMTMFSEDWNNNADRFDSYVLHYGGAGIFEPGVENKLEQIKLDIKRMKIIHG
;
A
#
# COMPACT_ATOMS: atom_id res chain seq x y z
N MET A 1 -5.91 -21.11 -7.69
CA MET A 1 -5.98 -19.93 -6.84
C MET A 1 -6.23 -18.74 -7.75
N LYS A 2 -7.32 -17.98 -7.53
CA LYS A 2 -7.65 -16.80 -8.34
C LYS A 2 -7.02 -15.57 -7.70
N LEU A 3 -6.18 -14.86 -8.44
CA LEU A 3 -5.37 -13.74 -7.96
C LEU A 3 -5.85 -12.44 -8.57
N LEU A 4 -5.83 -11.36 -7.79
CA LEU A 4 -6.19 -10.02 -8.25
C LEU A 4 -5.13 -9.01 -7.80
N ILE A 5 -4.78 -8.11 -8.69
CA ILE A 5 -4.08 -6.86 -8.35
C ILE A 5 -5.05 -5.70 -8.53
N THR A 6 -5.20 -4.89 -7.49
CA THR A 6 -6.03 -3.68 -7.51
C THR A 6 -5.18 -2.44 -7.41
N THR A 7 -5.65 -1.37 -8.02
CA THR A 7 -5.17 -0.01 -7.78
C THR A 7 -6.36 0.95 -7.74
N ARG A 8 -6.13 2.19 -7.35
CA ARG A 8 -7.18 3.21 -7.25
C ARG A 8 -6.89 4.35 -8.21
N ALA A 9 -7.91 4.89 -8.84
CA ALA A 9 -7.78 6.08 -9.66
C ALA A 9 -9.07 6.88 -9.74
N ASP A 10 -8.92 8.16 -9.99
CA ASP A 10 -9.94 9.08 -10.50
C ASP A 10 -9.29 10.05 -11.48
N GLU A 11 -10.11 10.92 -12.06
CA GLU A 11 -9.65 11.87 -13.08
C GLU A 11 -8.57 12.84 -12.56
N GLY A 12 -8.57 13.15 -11.26
CA GLY A 12 -7.62 14.08 -10.66
C GLY A 12 -6.16 13.60 -10.68
N ILE A 13 -5.96 12.28 -10.76
CA ILE A 13 -4.61 11.66 -10.75
C ILE A 13 -4.23 11.02 -12.08
N LYS A 14 -5.01 11.23 -13.13
CA LYS A 14 -4.79 10.64 -14.45
C LYS A 14 -3.38 10.92 -15.00
N HIS A 15 -2.83 12.07 -14.74
CA HIS A 15 -1.53 12.50 -15.25
C HIS A 15 -0.34 11.63 -14.81
N TRP A 16 -0.41 10.92 -13.67
CA TRP A 16 0.60 9.92 -13.33
C TRP A 16 0.11 8.49 -13.52
N THR A 17 -1.20 8.21 -13.39
CA THR A 17 -1.71 6.86 -13.59
C THR A 17 -1.58 6.37 -15.03
N ASP A 18 -1.59 7.27 -16.01
CA ASP A 18 -1.26 6.94 -17.41
C ASP A 18 0.16 6.38 -17.58
N ILE A 19 1.03 6.64 -16.61
CA ILE A 19 2.41 6.14 -16.59
C ILE A 19 2.52 4.87 -15.71
N THR A 20 1.95 4.89 -14.51
CA THR A 20 2.16 3.83 -13.50
C THR A 20 1.28 2.61 -13.74
N HIS A 21 0.03 2.80 -14.14
CA HIS A 21 -0.91 1.69 -14.34
C HIS A 21 -0.49 0.69 -15.42
N PRO A 22 0.08 1.09 -16.57
CA PRO A 22 0.63 0.12 -17.52
C PRO A 22 1.69 -0.80 -16.89
N ILE A 23 2.56 -0.26 -16.03
CA ILE A 23 3.61 -1.02 -15.33
C ILE A 23 3.00 -2.00 -14.34
N ILE A 24 2.01 -1.56 -13.55
CA ILE A 24 1.29 -2.43 -12.61
C ILE A 24 0.55 -3.54 -13.36
N LYS A 25 -0.06 -3.23 -14.49
CA LYS A 25 -0.77 -4.18 -15.34
C LYS A 25 0.17 -5.24 -15.93
N GLU A 26 1.36 -4.86 -16.36
CA GLU A 26 2.39 -5.82 -16.83
C GLU A 26 2.87 -6.72 -15.69
N TYR A 27 3.03 -6.19 -14.48
CA TYR A 27 3.34 -7.02 -13.31
C TYR A 27 2.20 -8.01 -13.01
N ALA A 28 0.94 -7.58 -13.07
CA ALA A 28 -0.21 -8.45 -12.90
C ALA A 28 -0.19 -9.63 -13.90
N LYS A 29 0.07 -9.32 -15.17
CA LYS A 29 0.24 -10.35 -16.22
C LYS A 29 1.40 -11.30 -15.92
N LYS A 30 2.54 -10.76 -15.48
CA LYS A 30 3.73 -11.56 -15.12
C LYS A 30 3.43 -12.58 -14.01
N VAL A 31 2.63 -12.22 -13.01
CA VAL A 31 2.30 -13.08 -11.86
C VAL A 31 1.01 -13.89 -12.05
N GLY A 32 0.34 -13.76 -13.19
CA GLY A 32 -0.90 -14.49 -13.50
C GLY A 32 -2.11 -14.00 -12.71
N ALA A 33 -2.15 -12.72 -12.37
CA ALA A 33 -3.26 -12.10 -11.66
C ALA A 33 -4.14 -11.25 -12.61
N ASP A 34 -5.44 -11.18 -12.31
CA ASP A 34 -6.32 -10.18 -12.91
C ASP A 34 -5.91 -8.78 -12.45
N PHE A 35 -6.22 -7.75 -13.24
CA PHE A 35 -5.92 -6.36 -12.89
C PHE A 35 -7.19 -5.51 -12.89
N LYS A 36 -7.42 -4.76 -11.80
CA LYS A 36 -8.61 -3.92 -11.65
C LYS A 36 -8.26 -2.53 -11.10
N VAL A 37 -8.70 -1.49 -11.80
CA VAL A 37 -8.64 -0.11 -11.32
C VAL A 37 -9.97 0.22 -10.62
N MET A 38 -9.89 0.59 -9.34
CA MET A 38 -11.06 0.99 -8.56
C MET A 38 -11.27 2.49 -8.71
N SER A 39 -12.23 2.89 -9.54
CA SER A 39 -12.56 4.29 -9.86
C SER A 39 -13.90 4.76 -9.29
N HIS A 40 -14.73 3.84 -8.74
CA HIS A 40 -16.01 4.19 -8.13
C HIS A 40 -15.85 5.04 -6.86
N LYS A 41 -16.85 5.82 -6.51
CA LYS A 41 -16.91 6.51 -5.21
C LYS A 41 -16.90 5.51 -4.07
N SER A 42 -16.25 5.86 -2.97
CA SER A 42 -16.34 5.08 -1.74
C SER A 42 -17.78 5.04 -1.23
N ASN A 43 -18.23 3.88 -0.73
CA ASN A 43 -19.49 3.74 -0.02
C ASN A 43 -19.31 3.90 1.49
N CYS A 44 -18.12 4.27 1.94
CA CYS A 44 -17.85 4.52 3.35
C CYS A 44 -18.54 5.81 3.78
N ASN A 45 -19.06 5.83 5.01
CA ASN A 45 -19.73 7.00 5.61
C ASN A 45 -18.71 8.09 6.02
N ASP A 46 -17.73 8.36 5.17
CA ASP A 46 -16.75 9.41 5.38
C ASP A 46 -17.23 10.79 4.94
N GLY A 47 -18.43 10.85 4.36
CA GLY A 47 -19.14 12.07 3.98
C GLY A 47 -18.61 12.74 2.72
N ASP A 48 -17.38 12.50 2.29
CA ASP A 48 -16.76 13.18 1.16
C ASP A 48 -16.41 12.24 -0.01
N GLY A 49 -16.66 10.95 0.12
CA GLY A 49 -16.43 9.96 -0.94
C GLY A 49 -14.96 9.79 -1.29
N ARG A 50 -14.07 9.93 -0.33
CA ARG A 50 -12.63 9.86 -0.51
C ARG A 50 -12.22 8.57 -1.23
N TRP A 51 -11.40 8.74 -2.24
CA TRP A 51 -10.91 7.63 -3.05
C TRP A 51 -10.10 6.60 -2.25
N HIS A 52 -9.49 6.99 -1.13
CA HIS A 52 -8.76 6.11 -0.21
C HIS A 52 -9.61 4.93 0.29
N TYR A 53 -10.87 5.18 0.63
CA TYR A 53 -11.75 4.16 1.20
C TYR A 53 -12.24 3.11 0.20
N ARG A 54 -11.90 3.24 -1.07
CA ARG A 54 -12.21 2.22 -2.08
C ARG A 54 -11.60 0.86 -1.75
N ILE A 55 -10.52 0.82 -0.95
CA ILE A 55 -9.87 -0.42 -0.52
C ILE A 55 -10.82 -1.34 0.27
N PHE A 56 -11.81 -0.80 0.99
CA PHE A 56 -12.78 -1.60 1.73
C PHE A 56 -13.68 -2.45 0.82
N LYS A 57 -13.74 -2.16 -0.49
CA LYS A 57 -14.35 -3.05 -1.49
C LYS A 57 -13.64 -4.40 -1.66
N HIS A 58 -12.44 -4.55 -1.11
CA HIS A 58 -11.76 -5.85 -1.11
C HIS A 58 -12.55 -6.91 -0.38
N LYS A 59 -13.40 -6.54 0.60
CA LYS A 59 -14.31 -7.50 1.24
C LYS A 59 -15.17 -8.22 0.19
N GLU A 60 -15.82 -7.47 -0.69
CA GLU A 60 -16.66 -8.02 -1.76
C GLU A 60 -15.82 -8.76 -2.82
N LEU A 61 -14.65 -8.22 -3.16
CA LEU A 61 -13.76 -8.85 -4.13
C LEU A 61 -13.20 -10.19 -3.63
N HIS A 62 -13.07 -10.39 -2.33
CA HIS A 62 -12.69 -11.67 -1.74
C HIS A 62 -13.79 -12.76 -1.85
N GLU A 63 -15.02 -12.44 -2.25
CA GLU A 63 -16.00 -13.45 -2.62
C GLU A 63 -15.56 -14.21 -3.87
N GLU A 64 -14.90 -13.50 -4.81
CA GLU A 64 -14.45 -14.02 -6.10
C GLU A 64 -12.96 -14.41 -6.14
N TYR A 65 -12.09 -13.69 -5.41
CA TYR A 65 -10.64 -13.85 -5.47
C TYR A 65 -10.07 -14.43 -4.18
N ASP A 66 -9.16 -15.40 -4.32
CA ASP A 66 -8.49 -16.04 -3.19
C ASP A 66 -7.47 -15.11 -2.53
N ARG A 67 -6.75 -14.32 -3.36
CA ARG A 67 -5.74 -13.35 -2.88
C ARG A 67 -5.83 -12.05 -3.66
N ILE A 68 -5.68 -10.93 -2.95
CA ILE A 68 -5.70 -9.58 -3.51
C ILE A 68 -4.45 -8.84 -3.07
N LEU A 69 -3.69 -8.34 -4.04
CA LEU A 69 -2.63 -7.37 -3.82
C LEU A 69 -3.17 -5.98 -4.17
N HIS A 70 -3.19 -5.08 -3.20
CA HIS A 70 -3.41 -3.67 -3.46
C HIS A 70 -2.09 -2.97 -3.76
N ILE A 71 -2.08 -2.14 -4.80
CA ILE A 71 -0.93 -1.31 -5.18
C ILE A 71 -1.43 0.13 -5.37
N ASP A 72 -0.85 1.08 -4.66
CA ASP A 72 -1.21 2.50 -4.83
C ASP A 72 -0.83 3.01 -6.23
N SER A 73 -1.55 4.03 -6.67
CA SER A 73 -1.45 4.56 -8.03
C SER A 73 -0.13 5.29 -8.33
N ASP A 74 0.58 5.71 -7.29
CA ASP A 74 1.86 6.42 -7.36
C ASP A 74 3.04 5.50 -7.02
N ILE A 75 2.97 4.27 -7.50
CA ILE A 75 4.01 3.25 -7.37
C ILE A 75 4.62 2.91 -8.72
N LEU A 76 5.94 2.74 -8.74
CA LEU A 76 6.68 2.09 -9.82
C LEU A 76 7.19 0.73 -9.38
N LEU A 77 7.06 -0.26 -10.26
CA LEU A 77 7.60 -1.60 -10.07
C LEU A 77 8.84 -1.79 -10.96
N ALA A 78 9.92 -2.29 -10.37
CA ALA A 78 11.11 -2.65 -11.14
C ALA A 78 10.81 -3.87 -12.03
N PRO A 79 11.42 -3.99 -13.22
CA PRO A 79 11.20 -5.13 -14.13
C PRO A 79 11.48 -6.50 -13.50
N ASN A 80 12.44 -6.54 -12.56
CA ASN A 80 12.85 -7.74 -11.83
C ASN A 80 12.03 -8.01 -10.56
N THR A 81 10.96 -7.24 -10.27
CA THR A 81 10.08 -7.45 -9.11
C THR A 81 9.65 -8.92 -9.03
N PRO A 82 9.94 -9.63 -7.92
CA PRO A 82 9.56 -11.03 -7.76
C PRO A 82 8.03 -11.22 -7.68
N ASP A 83 7.58 -12.47 -7.80
CA ASP A 83 6.18 -12.83 -7.60
C ASP A 83 5.85 -12.84 -6.10
N ILE A 84 5.16 -11.80 -5.64
CA ILE A 84 4.78 -11.65 -4.24
C ILE A 84 3.84 -12.76 -3.76
N PHE A 85 2.96 -13.26 -4.63
CA PHE A 85 2.00 -14.29 -4.27
C PHE A 85 2.68 -15.62 -3.93
N LYS A 86 3.88 -15.88 -4.49
CA LYS A 86 4.70 -17.05 -4.16
C LYS A 86 5.59 -16.83 -2.94
N SER A 87 5.88 -15.57 -2.62
CA SER A 87 6.80 -15.21 -1.53
C SER A 87 6.13 -15.17 -0.16
N VAL A 88 4.80 -15.14 -0.10
CA VAL A 88 4.01 -14.96 1.13
C VAL A 88 3.07 -16.15 1.33
N PRO A 89 3.06 -16.80 2.51
CA PRO A 89 2.10 -17.85 2.84
C PRO A 89 0.65 -17.36 2.74
N TYR A 90 -0.29 -18.27 2.43
CA TYR A 90 -1.69 -17.92 2.24
C TYR A 90 -2.36 -17.34 3.50
N ASP A 91 -1.96 -17.82 4.68
CA ASP A 91 -2.50 -17.41 5.98
C ASP A 91 -1.80 -16.17 6.57
N HIS A 92 -0.99 -15.47 5.76
CA HIS A 92 -0.31 -14.24 6.17
C HIS A 92 -0.80 -13.06 5.35
N ILE A 93 -1.02 -11.94 6.03
CA ILE A 93 -1.08 -10.60 5.43
C ILE A 93 0.36 -10.16 5.18
N ALA A 94 0.64 -9.46 4.08
CA ALA A 94 1.97 -8.92 3.85
C ALA A 94 1.91 -7.42 3.59
N THR A 95 2.79 -6.68 4.26
CA THR A 95 2.92 -5.22 4.19
C THR A 95 4.32 -4.80 4.60
N VAL A 96 4.69 -3.56 4.30
CA VAL A 96 5.86 -2.89 4.86
C VAL A 96 5.38 -2.01 6.01
N TYR A 97 6.08 -2.07 7.16
CA TYR A 97 5.77 -1.16 8.26
C TYR A 97 6.44 0.20 8.06
N GLU A 98 5.67 1.27 8.27
CA GLU A 98 6.14 2.63 8.08
C GLU A 98 6.33 3.42 9.40
N ASP A 99 6.20 2.79 10.56
CA ASP A 99 6.55 3.40 11.85
C ASP A 99 8.06 3.32 12.13
N LYS A 100 8.83 3.83 11.15
CA LYS A 100 10.30 3.83 11.17
C LYS A 100 10.84 5.21 10.77
N GLY A 101 12.10 5.48 11.08
CA GLY A 101 12.77 6.72 10.71
C GLY A 101 11.98 7.98 11.10
N SER A 102 11.95 8.95 10.21
CA SER A 102 11.26 10.23 10.43
C SER A 102 9.75 10.11 10.64
N ARG A 103 9.13 8.99 10.23
CA ARG A 103 7.68 8.75 10.40
C ARG A 103 7.31 8.04 11.69
N GLN A 104 8.27 7.45 12.42
CA GLN A 104 8.02 6.58 13.56
C GLN A 104 7.08 7.18 14.61
N ALA A 105 7.39 8.39 15.08
CA ALA A 105 6.60 9.04 16.13
C ALA A 105 5.16 9.35 15.67
N ALA A 106 5.00 9.82 14.45
CA ALA A 106 3.69 10.14 13.89
C ALA A 106 2.82 8.87 13.74
N ARG A 107 3.39 7.78 13.20
CA ARG A 107 2.65 6.53 12.98
C ARG A 107 2.31 5.80 14.28
N ARG A 108 3.20 5.81 15.27
CA ARG A 108 2.88 5.32 16.61
C ARG A 108 1.83 6.17 17.32
N GLY A 109 1.79 7.47 17.06
CA GLY A 109 0.69 8.35 17.46
C GLY A 109 -0.66 7.92 16.89
N CYS A 110 -0.72 7.52 15.62
CA CYS A 110 -1.92 6.97 14.99
C CYS A 110 -2.39 5.66 15.65
N ILE A 111 -1.45 4.75 15.99
CA ILE A 111 -1.75 3.54 16.75
C ILE A 111 -2.43 3.86 18.09
N ILE A 112 -1.89 4.82 18.82
CA ILE A 112 -2.46 5.26 20.11
C ILE A 112 -3.86 5.82 19.93
N GLN A 113 -4.07 6.67 18.94
CA GLN A 113 -5.38 7.29 18.68
C GLN A 113 -6.45 6.26 18.28
N SER A 114 -6.08 5.27 17.46
CA SER A 114 -7.00 4.17 17.12
C SER A 114 -7.45 3.40 18.36
N GLN A 115 -6.53 3.14 19.29
CA GLN A 115 -6.85 2.44 20.53
C GLN A 115 -7.60 3.32 21.54
N GLN A 116 -7.39 4.62 21.53
CA GLN A 116 -8.24 5.55 22.31
C GLN A 116 -9.68 5.53 21.82
N LYS A 117 -9.90 5.41 20.50
CA LYS A 117 -11.24 5.34 19.90
C LYS A 117 -11.94 4.01 20.14
N TRP A 118 -11.23 2.89 19.96
CA TRP A 118 -11.88 1.56 19.88
C TRP A 118 -11.49 0.60 21.01
N GLY A 119 -10.65 1.03 21.92
CA GLY A 119 -10.16 0.24 23.05
C GLY A 119 -8.71 -0.23 22.85
N ASP A 120 -8.00 -0.36 23.96
CA ASP A 120 -6.61 -0.83 23.98
C ASP A 120 -6.59 -2.34 23.76
N ILE A 121 -5.93 -2.77 22.69
CA ILE A 121 -5.71 -4.16 22.29
C ILE A 121 -4.25 -4.60 22.42
N GLY A 122 -3.40 -3.75 23.00
CA GLY A 122 -1.97 -4.03 23.14
C GLY A 122 -1.14 -3.74 21.88
N TRP A 123 -1.71 -3.16 20.82
CA TRP A 123 -0.96 -2.78 19.63
C TRP A 123 -0.05 -1.58 19.92
N ARG A 124 1.26 -1.70 19.74
CA ARG A 124 2.24 -0.65 20.11
C ARG A 124 3.13 -0.22 18.95
N GLU A 125 3.32 -1.08 17.96
CA GLU A 125 4.21 -0.88 16.80
C GLU A 125 3.73 -1.73 15.62
N GLY A 126 4.41 -1.61 14.48
CA GLY A 126 4.02 -2.30 13.26
C GLY A 126 2.86 -1.60 12.56
N TYR A 127 2.99 -0.28 12.36
CA TYR A 127 2.03 0.48 11.56
C TYR A 127 2.16 0.09 10.10
N MET A 128 1.14 -0.57 9.58
CA MET A 128 1.13 -1.06 8.20
C MET A 128 0.95 0.07 7.19
N ASP A 129 1.51 -0.10 6.01
CA ASP A 129 1.22 0.72 4.83
C ASP A 129 0.46 -0.12 3.79
N SER A 130 -0.72 0.33 3.41
CA SER A 130 -1.54 -0.36 2.43
C SER A 130 -1.19 -0.06 0.98
N ALA A 131 -0.19 0.77 0.73
CA ALA A 131 0.21 1.11 -0.63
C ALA A 131 0.75 -0.09 -1.43
N PHE A 132 1.35 -1.08 -0.73
CA PHE A 132 1.69 -2.40 -1.28
C PHE A 132 1.27 -3.47 -0.26
N PHE A 133 0.06 -3.97 -0.41
CA PHE A 133 -0.63 -4.70 0.63
C PHE A 133 -1.31 -5.97 0.10
N LEU A 134 -0.85 -7.12 0.59
CA LEU A 134 -1.35 -8.42 0.16
C LEU A 134 -2.22 -9.07 1.24
N THR A 135 -3.44 -9.45 0.86
CA THR A 135 -4.37 -10.20 1.70
C THR A 135 -4.88 -11.45 1.00
N SER A 136 -5.34 -12.41 1.78
CA SER A 136 -6.05 -13.59 1.33
C SER A 136 -7.49 -13.57 1.80
N LYS A 137 -8.35 -14.36 1.19
CA LYS A 137 -9.79 -14.43 1.51
C LYS A 137 -10.09 -14.63 2.99
N CYS A 138 -9.23 -15.37 3.71
CA CYS A 138 -9.36 -15.56 5.17
C CYS A 138 -9.16 -14.29 5.99
N HIS A 139 -8.66 -13.21 5.38
CA HIS A 139 -8.44 -11.91 6.01
C HIS A 139 -9.55 -10.89 5.71
N SER A 140 -10.63 -11.27 5.02
CA SER A 140 -11.66 -10.34 4.53
C SER A 140 -12.30 -9.47 5.61
N ASN A 141 -12.29 -9.91 6.87
CA ASN A 141 -12.86 -9.16 8.00
C ASN A 141 -12.10 -7.87 8.34
N ILE A 142 -10.85 -7.69 7.87
CA ILE A 142 -10.13 -6.43 8.09
C ILE A 142 -10.74 -5.25 7.32
N TYR A 143 -11.62 -5.52 6.39
CA TYR A 143 -12.35 -4.52 5.58
C TYR A 143 -13.77 -4.24 6.12
N GLU A 144 -14.11 -4.73 7.32
CA GLU A 144 -15.39 -4.46 7.98
C GLU A 144 -15.36 -3.15 8.76
N THR A 145 -16.54 -2.63 9.05
CA THR A 145 -16.68 -1.50 9.98
C THR A 145 -16.36 -1.92 11.41
N ILE A 146 -15.90 -0.99 12.23
CA ILE A 146 -15.78 -1.13 13.68
C ILE A 146 -16.92 -0.35 14.30
N ASN A 147 -17.85 -1.05 14.99
CA ASN A 147 -19.07 -0.46 15.56
C ASN A 147 -19.94 0.30 14.53
N GLY A 148 -19.96 -0.18 13.28
CA GLY A 148 -20.74 0.43 12.20
C GLY A 148 -20.06 1.60 11.49
N GLU A 149 -18.83 1.92 11.84
CA GLU A 149 -18.08 3.06 11.29
C GLU A 149 -16.75 2.63 10.67
N TYR A 150 -16.31 3.35 9.65
CA TYR A 150 -14.92 3.38 9.22
C TYR A 150 -14.19 4.54 9.89
N TRP A 151 -12.86 4.36 10.13
CA TRP A 151 -12.04 5.45 10.65
C TRP A 151 -11.84 6.54 9.58
N THR A 152 -12.09 7.79 9.97
CA THR A 152 -11.97 8.96 9.08
C THR A 152 -10.85 9.93 9.51
N GLY A 153 -10.07 9.58 10.53
CA GLY A 153 -9.03 10.44 11.09
C GLY A 153 -7.81 10.58 10.16
N PHE A 154 -6.83 9.70 10.32
CA PHE A 154 -5.61 9.74 9.52
C PHE A 154 -5.67 8.90 8.25
N GLY A 155 -6.51 7.87 8.21
CA GLY A 155 -6.67 7.05 7.04
C GLY A 155 -7.18 5.65 7.35
N TYR A 156 -7.32 4.87 6.30
CA TYR A 156 -7.81 3.49 6.33
C TYR A 156 -6.75 2.50 6.84
N ASP A 157 -5.45 2.87 6.85
CA ASP A 157 -4.37 2.04 7.40
C ASP A 157 -4.54 1.82 8.90
N ASP A 158 -4.95 2.87 9.64
CA ASP A 158 -5.27 2.79 11.07
C ASP A 158 -6.38 1.80 11.34
N HIS A 159 -7.44 1.86 10.51
CA HIS A 159 -8.61 1.02 10.64
C HIS A 159 -8.27 -0.46 10.41
N MET A 160 -7.62 -0.76 9.29
CA MET A 160 -7.23 -2.13 8.97
C MET A 160 -6.17 -2.65 9.93
N GLY A 161 -5.18 -1.82 10.30
CA GLY A 161 -4.15 -2.17 11.29
C GLY A 161 -4.74 -2.54 12.64
N TYR A 162 -5.76 -1.79 13.11
CA TYR A 162 -6.47 -2.14 14.33
C TYR A 162 -7.16 -3.51 14.23
N LEU A 163 -7.88 -3.78 13.13
CA LEU A 163 -8.56 -5.06 12.93
C LEU A 163 -7.58 -6.24 12.75
N ILE A 164 -6.44 -6.02 12.10
CA ILE A 164 -5.37 -7.02 11.97
C ILE A 164 -4.88 -7.44 13.35
N ASN A 165 -4.55 -6.47 14.20
CA ASN A 165 -4.03 -6.75 15.54
C ASN A 165 -5.10 -7.29 16.48
N LYS A 166 -6.33 -6.75 16.44
CA LYS A 166 -7.47 -7.24 17.24
C LYS A 166 -7.80 -8.70 16.97
N ASN A 167 -7.71 -9.13 15.72
CA ASN A 167 -8.01 -10.49 15.30
C ASN A 167 -6.78 -11.43 15.32
N ASN A 168 -5.62 -10.94 15.75
CA ASN A 168 -4.36 -11.69 15.81
C ASN A 168 -4.00 -12.34 14.45
N TYR A 169 -4.23 -11.66 13.34
CA TYR A 169 -3.80 -12.15 12.04
C TYR A 169 -2.27 -12.18 11.94
N LYS A 170 -1.75 -13.22 11.30
CA LYS A 170 -0.33 -13.32 11.01
C LYS A 170 0.06 -12.30 9.96
N VAL A 171 1.08 -11.50 10.25
CA VAL A 171 1.64 -10.52 9.32
C VAL A 171 3.07 -10.92 8.98
N GLN A 172 3.35 -10.99 7.69
CA GLN A 172 4.72 -11.02 7.18
C GLN A 172 5.14 -9.58 6.91
N GLU A 173 6.00 -9.02 7.77
CA GLU A 173 6.66 -7.77 7.47
C GLU A 173 7.55 -7.97 6.23
N LEU A 174 7.27 -7.23 5.19
CA LEU A 174 8.09 -7.19 4.00
C LEU A 174 9.30 -6.27 4.22
N SER A 175 10.41 -6.59 3.60
CA SER A 175 11.54 -5.66 3.49
C SER A 175 11.08 -4.34 2.86
N TYR A 176 11.67 -3.22 3.25
CA TYR A 176 11.42 -1.90 2.66
C TYR A 176 11.53 -1.88 1.12
N LYS A 177 12.24 -2.82 0.55
CA LYS A 177 12.38 -2.97 -0.92
C LYS A 177 11.04 -3.22 -1.62
N TRP A 178 10.01 -3.64 -0.91
CA TRP A 178 8.67 -3.84 -1.44
C TRP A 178 7.76 -2.61 -1.36
N ASN A 179 8.24 -1.51 -0.77
CA ASN A 179 7.51 -0.25 -0.69
C ASN A 179 8.47 0.89 -0.30
N HIS A 180 9.46 1.16 -1.15
CA HIS A 180 10.52 2.12 -0.86
C HIS A 180 9.98 3.55 -0.96
N MET A 181 9.71 4.16 0.18
CA MET A 181 9.41 5.58 0.36
C MET A 181 10.66 6.37 0.74
N THR A 182 10.60 7.70 0.66
CA THR A 182 11.72 8.60 0.99
C THR A 182 12.36 8.34 2.35
N MET A 183 11.55 7.97 3.36
CA MET A 183 12.05 7.66 4.71
C MET A 183 13.01 6.46 4.75
N PHE A 184 12.94 5.56 3.77
CA PHE A 184 13.87 4.42 3.70
C PHE A 184 15.22 4.79 3.09
N SER A 185 15.37 5.99 2.53
CA SER A 185 16.65 6.57 2.10
C SER A 185 17.27 7.51 3.14
N GLU A 186 16.87 7.40 4.42
CA GLU A 186 17.44 8.16 5.54
C GLU A 186 18.62 7.41 6.18
N ASP A 187 19.41 8.12 7.00
CA ASP A 187 20.61 7.61 7.67
C ASP A 187 20.36 6.35 8.51
N TRP A 188 19.20 6.26 9.19
CA TRP A 188 18.83 5.10 10.00
C TRP A 188 18.78 3.78 9.19
N ASN A 189 18.58 3.88 7.88
CA ASN A 189 18.58 2.77 6.93
C ASN A 189 19.76 2.84 5.96
N ASN A 190 20.88 3.40 6.40
CA ASN A 190 22.13 3.55 5.63
C ASN A 190 21.96 4.27 4.30
N ASN A 191 21.06 5.23 4.20
CA ASN A 191 20.73 5.95 2.97
C ASN A 191 20.48 5.02 1.79
N ALA A 192 19.67 3.98 2.00
CA ALA A 192 19.44 2.94 1.01
C ALA A 192 19.03 3.53 -0.35
N ASP A 193 19.67 3.05 -1.41
CA ASP A 193 19.32 3.49 -2.77
C ASP A 193 17.96 2.89 -3.16
N ARG A 194 17.04 3.76 -3.58
CA ARG A 194 15.72 3.33 -4.02
C ARG A 194 15.75 2.39 -5.23
N PHE A 195 16.79 2.50 -6.08
CA PHE A 195 16.93 1.65 -7.26
C PHE A 195 17.38 0.22 -6.95
N ASP A 196 17.80 -0.07 -5.72
CA ASP A 196 18.01 -1.42 -5.21
C ASP A 196 16.70 -2.10 -4.75
N SER A 197 15.57 -1.41 -4.91
CA SER A 197 14.26 -1.89 -4.45
C SER A 197 13.39 -2.38 -5.61
N TYR A 198 12.45 -3.27 -5.29
CA TYR A 198 11.48 -3.81 -6.24
C TYR A 198 10.35 -2.84 -6.53
N VAL A 199 10.00 -2.02 -5.53
CA VAL A 199 8.83 -1.15 -5.53
C VAL A 199 9.23 0.23 -5.01
N LEU A 200 9.07 1.26 -5.84
CA LEU A 200 9.27 2.65 -5.50
C LEU A 200 7.91 3.31 -5.26
N HIS A 201 7.72 3.90 -4.08
CA HIS A 201 6.46 4.53 -3.70
C HIS A 201 6.65 6.03 -3.47
N TYR A 202 5.92 6.82 -4.23
CA TYR A 202 5.96 8.29 -4.17
C TYR A 202 4.91 8.85 -3.19
N GLY A 203 4.76 8.20 -2.04
CA GLY A 203 3.81 8.60 -0.98
C GLY A 203 4.06 10.00 -0.43
N GLY A 204 2.99 10.75 -0.19
CA GLY A 204 3.08 12.13 0.25
C GLY A 204 3.58 13.05 -0.86
N ALA A 205 4.61 13.86 -0.58
CA ALA A 205 5.26 14.71 -1.59
C ALA A 205 5.92 13.88 -2.69
N GLY A 206 6.45 12.69 -2.33
CA GLY A 206 7.01 11.72 -3.27
C GLY A 206 8.26 12.18 -4.00
N ILE A 207 9.03 13.09 -3.40
CA ILE A 207 10.23 13.69 -3.98
C ILE A 207 11.45 13.11 -3.28
N PHE A 208 12.29 12.40 -4.01
CA PHE A 208 13.52 11.80 -3.50
C PHE A 208 14.75 12.69 -3.72
N GLU A 209 14.69 13.61 -4.68
CA GLU A 209 15.86 14.39 -5.09
C GLU A 209 15.65 15.89 -4.91
N PRO A 210 16.65 16.61 -4.39
CA PRO A 210 16.62 18.06 -4.37
C PRO A 210 16.47 18.64 -5.79
N GLY A 211 15.65 19.68 -5.93
CA GLY A 211 15.45 20.36 -7.21
C GLY A 211 14.39 19.74 -8.13
N VAL A 212 13.81 18.61 -7.76
CA VAL A 212 12.61 18.07 -8.41
C VAL A 212 11.39 18.81 -7.90
N GLU A 213 10.57 19.35 -8.79
CA GLU A 213 9.46 20.24 -8.42
C GLU A 213 8.24 19.50 -7.89
N ASN A 214 7.97 18.29 -8.44
CA ASN A 214 6.76 17.56 -8.11
C ASN A 214 6.91 16.05 -8.35
N LYS A 215 5.95 15.30 -7.79
CA LYS A 215 5.86 13.84 -7.88
C LYS A 215 5.92 13.31 -9.32
N LEU A 216 5.21 13.93 -10.25
CA LEU A 216 5.15 13.47 -11.65
C LEU A 216 6.53 13.57 -12.33
N GLU A 217 7.26 14.63 -12.04
CA GLU A 217 8.62 14.83 -12.54
C GLU A 217 9.54 13.74 -11.97
N GLN A 218 9.47 13.49 -10.66
CA GLN A 218 10.26 12.42 -10.03
C GLN A 218 9.96 11.05 -10.65
N ILE A 219 8.69 10.70 -10.85
CA ILE A 219 8.29 9.45 -11.51
C ILE A 219 8.92 9.35 -12.91
N LYS A 220 8.87 10.42 -13.71
CA LYS A 220 9.44 10.43 -15.07
C LYS A 220 10.96 10.28 -15.09
N LEU A 221 11.65 10.88 -14.14
CA LEU A 221 13.09 10.74 -13.98
C LEU A 221 13.48 9.31 -13.60
N ASP A 222 12.77 8.76 -12.63
CA ASP A 222 13.06 7.42 -12.11
C ASP A 222 12.80 6.33 -13.15
N ILE A 223 11.74 6.43 -13.95
CA ILE A 223 11.51 5.51 -15.08
C ILE A 223 12.68 5.50 -16.07
N LYS A 224 13.21 6.67 -16.40
CA LYS A 224 14.37 6.75 -17.30
C LYS A 224 15.58 6.02 -16.72
N ARG A 225 15.84 6.21 -15.42
CA ARG A 225 16.96 5.54 -14.72
C ARG A 225 16.74 4.03 -14.60
N MET A 226 15.53 3.60 -14.24
CA MET A 226 15.20 2.17 -14.17
C MET A 226 15.42 1.46 -15.51
N LYS A 227 15.11 2.09 -16.64
CA LYS A 227 15.37 1.55 -17.97
C LYS A 227 16.87 1.41 -18.26
N ILE A 228 17.71 2.31 -17.74
CA ILE A 228 19.17 2.23 -17.90
C ILE A 228 19.75 1.09 -17.05
N ILE A 229 19.23 0.89 -15.84
CA ILE A 229 19.75 -0.09 -14.88
C ILE A 229 19.31 -1.52 -15.25
N HIS A 230 18.11 -1.69 -15.79
CA HIS A 230 17.47 -2.99 -16.02
C HIS A 230 17.25 -3.34 -17.50
N GLY A 231 17.54 -2.42 -18.42
CA GLY A 231 17.49 -2.63 -19.89
C GLY A 231 18.78 -3.21 -20.41
#